data_eee8c231d42d8e617781a99e6785ac1e
#
_entry.id   eee8c231d42d8e617781a99e6785ac1e
#
_cell.length_a   1.000
_cell.length_b   1.000
_cell.length_c   1.000
_cell.angle_alpha   90.00
_cell.angle_beta   90.00
_cell.angle_gamma   90.00
#
_symmetry.space_group_name_H-M   'P 1'
#
loop_
_entity.id
_entity.type
_entity.pdbx_description
1 polymer ?
#
loop_
_entity_poly.entity_id
_entity_poly.type
_entity_poly.pdbx_seq_one_letter_code
_entity_poly.pdbx_strand_id
1 'polypeptide(L)'
;MTQTHFDKAANEWDQKKRRVELARAIAENIALLPLHTEMTAMEYGCGTGLVGLALAPRLGSLMAMDTSKGMLDVLAGKIKEQGLTNVTPLCLDLTVDTCTQRFDLIFSAMTLHHIGETDLILEKFYHLLKDYGTLAIADLDSEDGSFHSAGAGEKHYGFSREALSGILLNLGFSSVNFRTVHTIRKVDEKGSKRDYPVFLLTAQK
;
A
#
# COMPACT_ATOMS: atom_id res chain seq x y z
N MET A 1 16.53 5.45 -18.06
CA MET A 1 16.09 5.22 -16.66
C MET A 1 16.74 3.94 -16.16
N THR A 2 17.36 3.98 -15.00
CA THR A 2 18.01 2.79 -14.42
C THR A 2 16.91 1.87 -13.89
N GLN A 3 16.91 0.59 -14.28
CA GLN A 3 15.93 -0.41 -13.84
C GLN A 3 15.99 -0.57 -12.32
N THR A 4 14.89 -0.36 -11.63
CA THR A 4 14.79 -0.44 -10.18
C THR A 4 14.89 -1.88 -9.67
N HIS A 5 15.12 -2.06 -8.35
CA HIS A 5 15.04 -3.39 -7.72
C HIS A 5 13.66 -4.04 -7.96
N PHE A 6 12.60 -3.24 -7.89
CA PHE A 6 11.22 -3.69 -8.09
C PHE A 6 10.97 -4.14 -9.53
N ASP A 7 11.49 -3.41 -10.55
CA ASP A 7 11.36 -3.83 -11.95
C ASP A 7 11.95 -5.22 -12.20
N LYS A 8 13.13 -5.49 -11.60
CA LYS A 8 13.81 -6.80 -11.75
C LYS A 8 13.04 -7.93 -11.07
N ALA A 9 12.40 -7.64 -9.94
CA ALA A 9 11.68 -8.64 -9.15
C ALA A 9 10.24 -8.89 -9.61
N ALA A 10 9.70 -8.09 -10.52
CA ALA A 10 8.28 -8.04 -10.85
C ALA A 10 7.72 -9.40 -11.29
N ASN A 11 8.38 -10.09 -12.23
CA ASN A 11 7.90 -11.37 -12.77
C ASN A 11 7.90 -12.53 -11.74
N GLU A 12 8.71 -12.42 -10.69
CA GLU A 12 8.81 -13.42 -9.63
C GLU A 12 8.11 -12.96 -8.34
N TRP A 13 7.52 -11.75 -8.34
CA TRP A 13 7.00 -11.12 -7.14
C TRP A 13 5.96 -11.98 -6.45
N ASP A 14 5.01 -12.49 -7.22
CA ASP A 14 3.86 -13.28 -6.74
C ASP A 14 4.19 -14.74 -6.46
N GLN A 15 5.37 -15.22 -6.88
CA GLN A 15 5.82 -16.58 -6.56
C GLN A 15 6.19 -16.73 -5.07
N LYS A 16 6.45 -15.62 -4.38
CA LYS A 16 6.75 -15.63 -2.95
C LYS A 16 5.46 -15.75 -2.12
N LYS A 17 5.12 -16.96 -1.73
CA LYS A 17 3.91 -17.30 -0.96
C LYS A 17 3.62 -16.33 0.18
N ARG A 18 4.65 -15.95 0.95
CA ARG A 18 4.51 -14.97 2.04
C ARG A 18 3.97 -13.61 1.60
N ARG A 19 4.35 -13.12 0.39
CA ARG A 19 3.84 -11.84 -0.15
C ARG A 19 2.36 -11.94 -0.49
N VAL A 20 1.97 -13.06 -1.10
CA VAL A 20 0.58 -13.33 -1.48
C VAL A 20 -0.30 -13.47 -0.23
N GLU A 21 0.17 -14.21 0.78
CA GLU A 21 -0.55 -14.38 2.07
C GLU A 21 -0.73 -13.04 2.80
N LEU A 22 0.32 -12.22 2.84
CA LEU A 22 0.26 -10.88 3.44
C LEU A 22 -0.73 -9.98 2.69
N ALA A 23 -0.60 -9.90 1.36
CA ALA A 23 -1.49 -9.08 0.54
C ALA A 23 -2.95 -9.51 0.67
N ARG A 24 -3.21 -10.83 0.74
CA ARG A 24 -4.55 -11.37 1.00
C ARG A 24 -5.07 -10.92 2.36
N ALA A 25 -4.28 -11.05 3.43
CA ALA A 25 -4.70 -10.62 4.77
C ALA A 25 -5.01 -9.11 4.81
N ILE A 26 -4.20 -8.29 4.12
CA ILE A 26 -4.45 -6.84 4.01
C ILE A 26 -5.76 -6.58 3.25
N ALA A 27 -5.95 -7.20 2.08
CA ALA A 27 -7.14 -7.02 1.27
C ALA A 27 -8.42 -7.45 2.01
N GLU A 28 -8.40 -8.60 2.69
CA GLU A 28 -9.52 -9.09 3.53
C GLU A 28 -9.90 -8.08 4.62
N ASN A 29 -8.90 -7.41 5.20
CA ASN A 29 -9.13 -6.40 6.24
C ASN A 29 -9.61 -5.06 5.67
N ILE A 30 -9.11 -4.60 4.52
CA ILE A 30 -9.64 -3.40 3.84
C ILE A 30 -11.07 -3.68 3.36
N ALA A 31 -11.37 -4.90 2.93
CA ALA A 31 -12.71 -5.31 2.51
C ALA A 31 -13.77 -5.25 3.63
N LEU A 32 -13.38 -5.10 4.90
CA LEU A 32 -14.33 -4.85 6.01
C LEU A 32 -14.84 -3.39 6.05
N LEU A 33 -14.20 -2.49 5.32
CA LEU A 33 -14.71 -1.13 5.12
C LEU A 33 -16.01 -1.17 4.29
N PRO A 34 -16.86 -0.12 4.38
CA PRO A 34 -18.13 -0.06 3.65
C PRO A 34 -17.91 0.23 2.16
N LEU A 35 -17.22 -0.68 1.46
CA LEU A 35 -16.93 -0.55 0.03
C LEU A 35 -18.19 -0.80 -0.80
N HIS A 36 -18.32 -0.02 -1.90
CA HIS A 36 -19.41 -0.20 -2.87
C HIS A 36 -18.99 0.19 -4.30
N THR A 37 -19.73 -0.30 -5.28
CA THR A 37 -19.41 -0.23 -6.70
C THR A 37 -19.56 1.17 -7.33
N GLU A 38 -19.83 2.20 -6.56
CA GLU A 38 -19.78 3.61 -7.01
C GLU A 38 -18.52 4.33 -6.52
N MET A 39 -17.74 3.71 -5.63
CA MET A 39 -16.52 4.30 -5.09
C MET A 39 -15.42 4.40 -6.14
N THR A 40 -14.76 5.55 -6.17
CA THR A 40 -13.47 5.73 -6.84
C THR A 40 -12.36 5.50 -5.83
N ALA A 41 -11.43 4.61 -6.14
CA ALA A 41 -10.30 4.30 -5.25
C ALA A 41 -8.95 4.53 -5.92
N MET A 42 -7.93 4.78 -5.09
CA MET A 42 -6.52 4.81 -5.49
C MET A 42 -5.73 3.84 -4.62
N GLU A 43 -4.94 2.97 -5.24
CA GLU A 43 -3.88 2.21 -4.58
C GLU A 43 -2.54 2.87 -4.88
N TYR A 44 -1.82 3.29 -3.84
CA TYR A 44 -0.49 3.87 -3.96
C TYR A 44 0.59 2.83 -3.64
N GLY A 45 1.50 2.61 -4.60
CA GLY A 45 2.48 1.52 -4.54
C GLY A 45 1.83 0.17 -4.78
N CYS A 46 1.03 0.06 -5.85
CA CYS A 46 0.21 -1.12 -6.13
C CYS A 46 1.02 -2.38 -6.48
N GLY A 47 2.30 -2.24 -6.87
CA GLY A 47 3.12 -3.35 -7.32
C GLY A 47 2.45 -4.14 -8.44
N THR A 48 2.42 -5.45 -8.29
CA THR A 48 1.74 -6.37 -9.23
C THR A 48 0.22 -6.47 -9.02
N GLY A 49 -0.36 -5.63 -8.13
CA GLY A 49 -1.79 -5.53 -7.90
C GLY A 49 -2.38 -6.61 -6.98
N LEU A 50 -1.59 -7.22 -6.10
CA LEU A 50 -2.08 -8.31 -5.23
C LEU A 50 -3.23 -7.86 -4.31
N VAL A 51 -3.21 -6.63 -3.79
CA VAL A 51 -4.27 -6.10 -2.93
C VAL A 51 -5.39 -5.48 -3.78
N GLY A 52 -5.05 -4.60 -4.71
CA GLY A 52 -6.02 -3.86 -5.51
C GLY A 52 -6.91 -4.74 -6.35
N LEU A 53 -6.36 -5.76 -7.02
CA LEU A 53 -7.15 -6.70 -7.82
C LEU A 53 -8.15 -7.51 -6.98
N ALA A 54 -7.80 -7.83 -5.73
CA ALA A 54 -8.72 -8.49 -4.80
C ALA A 54 -9.88 -7.58 -4.37
N LEU A 55 -9.66 -6.26 -4.33
CA LEU A 55 -10.68 -5.27 -3.95
C LEU A 55 -11.49 -4.74 -5.15
N ALA A 56 -10.93 -4.81 -6.36
CA ALA A 56 -11.53 -4.25 -7.58
C ALA A 56 -13.00 -4.66 -7.81
N PRO A 57 -13.44 -5.91 -7.55
CA PRO A 57 -14.85 -6.28 -7.74
C PRO A 57 -15.85 -5.54 -6.83
N ARG A 58 -15.36 -4.87 -5.78
CA ARG A 58 -16.17 -4.12 -4.81
C ARG A 58 -16.12 -2.61 -5.03
N LEU A 59 -15.37 -2.15 -6.03
CA LEU A 59 -15.13 -0.74 -6.32
C LEU A 59 -15.69 -0.36 -7.69
N GLY A 60 -16.10 0.88 -7.85
CA GLY A 60 -16.54 1.42 -9.15
C GLY A 60 -15.36 1.62 -10.08
N SER A 61 -14.28 2.20 -9.56
CA SER A 61 -13.02 2.34 -10.30
C SER A 61 -11.83 2.30 -9.34
N LEU A 62 -10.72 1.74 -9.82
CA LEU A 62 -9.44 1.68 -9.10
C LEU A 62 -8.34 2.25 -9.98
N MET A 63 -7.69 3.33 -9.52
CA MET A 63 -6.43 3.81 -10.05
C MET A 63 -5.30 3.11 -9.29
N ALA A 64 -4.57 2.23 -9.98
CA ALA A 64 -3.46 1.46 -9.41
C ALA A 64 -2.13 2.13 -9.78
N MET A 65 -1.54 2.82 -8.80
CA MET A 65 -0.39 3.71 -8.99
C MET A 65 0.88 3.08 -8.46
N ASP A 66 1.94 3.08 -9.28
CA ASP A 66 3.28 2.63 -8.90
C ASP A 66 4.35 3.37 -9.71
N THR A 67 5.58 3.42 -9.21
CA THR A 67 6.73 3.99 -9.92
C THR A 67 7.47 2.96 -10.77
N SER A 68 7.26 1.67 -10.50
CA SER A 68 7.90 0.56 -11.23
C SER A 68 7.08 0.16 -12.45
N LYS A 69 7.64 0.45 -13.63
CA LYS A 69 7.02 0.03 -14.89
C LYS A 69 6.92 -1.51 -14.98
N GLY A 70 7.93 -2.25 -14.50
CA GLY A 70 7.91 -3.71 -14.51
C GLY A 70 6.76 -4.28 -13.69
N MET A 71 6.48 -3.70 -12.51
CA MET A 71 5.33 -4.07 -11.69
C MET A 71 4.01 -3.82 -12.42
N LEU A 72 3.87 -2.64 -13.04
CA LEU A 72 2.66 -2.26 -13.77
C LEU A 72 2.45 -3.10 -15.04
N ASP A 73 3.51 -3.53 -15.71
CA ASP A 73 3.39 -4.45 -16.86
C ASP A 73 2.82 -5.82 -16.44
N VAL A 74 3.23 -6.36 -15.27
CA VAL A 74 2.65 -7.57 -14.69
C VAL A 74 1.19 -7.34 -14.30
N LEU A 75 0.88 -6.22 -13.65
CA LEU A 75 -0.49 -5.84 -13.28
C LEU A 75 -1.39 -5.76 -14.51
N ALA A 76 -0.94 -5.09 -15.59
CA ALA A 76 -1.70 -4.96 -16.83
C ALA A 76 -2.02 -6.33 -17.46
N GLY A 77 -1.06 -7.26 -17.41
CA GLY A 77 -1.29 -8.66 -17.82
C GLY A 77 -2.42 -9.32 -17.05
N LYS A 78 -2.42 -9.20 -15.72
CA LYS A 78 -3.47 -9.78 -14.85
C LYS A 78 -4.83 -9.12 -15.08
N ILE A 79 -4.89 -7.80 -15.26
CA ILE A 79 -6.15 -7.10 -15.58
C ILE A 79 -6.76 -7.66 -16.86
N LYS A 80 -5.95 -7.84 -17.90
CA LYS A 80 -6.38 -8.42 -19.17
C LYS A 80 -6.85 -9.87 -19.00
N GLU A 81 -6.09 -10.69 -18.30
CA GLU A 81 -6.40 -12.10 -18.06
C GLU A 81 -7.71 -12.28 -17.28
N GLN A 82 -7.96 -11.42 -16.28
CA GLN A 82 -9.17 -11.44 -15.45
C GLN A 82 -10.36 -10.69 -16.07
N GLY A 83 -10.18 -10.02 -17.21
CA GLY A 83 -11.23 -9.24 -17.89
C GLY A 83 -11.74 -8.05 -17.06
N LEU A 84 -10.89 -7.46 -16.21
CA LEU A 84 -11.27 -6.32 -15.38
C LEU A 84 -11.30 -5.04 -16.21
N THR A 85 -12.39 -4.27 -16.11
CA THR A 85 -12.58 -3.02 -16.86
C THR A 85 -12.52 -1.77 -15.99
N ASN A 86 -12.50 -1.95 -14.67
CA ASN A 86 -12.56 -0.88 -13.69
C ASN A 86 -11.20 -0.60 -13.00
N VAL A 87 -10.10 -1.19 -13.48
CA VAL A 87 -8.75 -0.98 -12.94
C VAL A 87 -7.88 -0.29 -13.99
N THR A 88 -7.27 0.83 -13.63
CA THR A 88 -6.37 1.61 -14.50
C THR A 88 -4.99 1.70 -13.87
N PRO A 89 -3.97 1.01 -14.44
CA PRO A 89 -2.59 1.17 -14.02
C PRO A 89 -2.06 2.56 -14.38
N LEU A 90 -1.32 3.19 -13.48
CA LEU A 90 -0.72 4.51 -13.71
C LEU A 90 0.72 4.54 -13.16
N CYS A 91 1.68 4.79 -14.07
CA CYS A 91 3.08 5.01 -13.67
C CYS A 91 3.24 6.47 -13.25
N LEU A 92 3.28 6.72 -11.94
CA LEU A 92 3.36 8.06 -11.38
C LEU A 92 4.01 8.04 -9.99
N ASP A 93 4.88 9.01 -9.74
CA ASP A 93 5.51 9.24 -8.45
C ASP A 93 4.90 10.48 -7.77
N LEU A 94 4.01 10.26 -6.80
CA LEU A 94 3.39 11.37 -6.07
C LEU A 94 4.39 12.20 -5.26
N THR A 95 5.64 11.77 -5.06
CA THR A 95 6.64 12.61 -4.38
C THR A 95 7.04 13.81 -5.25
N VAL A 96 7.00 13.67 -6.57
CA VAL A 96 7.41 14.69 -7.55
C VAL A 96 6.30 15.08 -8.53
N ASP A 97 5.36 14.17 -8.79
CA ASP A 97 4.26 14.39 -9.72
C ASP A 97 2.99 14.89 -9.01
N THR A 98 2.04 15.36 -9.82
CA THR A 98 0.73 15.80 -9.35
C THR A 98 -0.38 14.90 -9.89
N CYS A 99 -1.34 14.59 -9.02
CA CYS A 99 -2.61 13.97 -9.37
C CYS A 99 -3.72 14.97 -9.01
N THR A 100 -4.70 15.14 -9.88
CA THR A 100 -5.84 16.07 -9.64
C THR A 100 -7.15 15.34 -9.36
N GLN A 101 -7.20 14.03 -9.63
CA GLN A 101 -8.38 13.22 -9.34
C GLN A 101 -8.58 13.07 -7.84
N ARG A 102 -9.85 13.06 -7.41
CA ARG A 102 -10.23 12.83 -6.02
C ARG A 102 -10.86 11.46 -5.84
N PHE A 103 -10.64 10.87 -4.64
CA PHE A 103 -10.98 9.49 -4.35
C PHE A 103 -11.86 9.37 -3.10
N ASP A 104 -12.76 8.39 -3.09
CA ASP A 104 -13.54 8.00 -1.92
C ASP A 104 -12.68 7.15 -0.97
N LEU A 105 -11.74 6.37 -1.53
CA LEU A 105 -10.80 5.53 -0.80
C LEU A 105 -9.39 5.70 -1.37
N ILE A 106 -8.42 5.97 -0.50
CA ILE A 106 -7.00 5.83 -0.81
C ILE A 106 -6.44 4.74 0.07
N PHE A 107 -5.74 3.77 -0.53
CA PHE A 107 -5.06 2.74 0.24
C PHE A 107 -3.65 2.49 -0.25
N SER A 108 -2.81 1.99 0.65
CA SER A 108 -1.43 1.63 0.37
C SER A 108 -1.03 0.42 1.22
N ALA A 109 -0.26 -0.49 0.67
CA ALA A 109 0.13 -1.72 1.32
C ALA A 109 1.63 -1.97 1.19
N MET A 110 2.35 -1.99 2.31
CA MET A 110 3.80 -2.28 2.37
C MET A 110 4.64 -1.37 1.45
N THR A 111 4.28 -0.10 1.37
CA THR A 111 4.90 0.88 0.47
C THR A 111 5.46 2.07 1.23
N LEU A 112 4.78 2.52 2.28
CA LEU A 112 5.09 3.78 2.97
C LEU A 112 6.52 3.78 3.54
N HIS A 113 7.02 2.63 4.01
CA HIS A 113 8.39 2.50 4.52
C HIS A 113 9.50 2.68 3.46
N HIS A 114 9.14 2.73 2.17
CA HIS A 114 10.05 3.09 1.08
C HIS A 114 10.05 4.59 0.75
N ILE A 115 9.14 5.38 1.32
CA ILE A 115 8.96 6.81 1.02
C ILE A 115 9.71 7.64 2.05
N GLY A 116 10.70 8.44 1.61
CA GLY A 116 11.50 9.29 2.49
C GLY A 116 10.68 10.38 3.18
N GLU A 117 9.84 11.07 2.42
CA GLU A 117 9.02 12.20 2.87
C GLU A 117 7.60 11.74 3.19
N THR A 118 7.45 10.93 4.25
CA THR A 118 6.16 10.32 4.64
C THR A 118 5.08 11.36 4.92
N ASP A 119 5.41 12.45 5.62
CA ASP A 119 4.46 13.51 5.97
C ASP A 119 3.91 14.18 4.71
N LEU A 120 4.76 14.44 3.72
CA LEU A 120 4.35 15.01 2.44
C LEU A 120 3.36 14.09 1.68
N ILE A 121 3.60 12.80 1.68
CA ILE A 121 2.69 11.84 1.03
C ILE A 121 1.36 11.76 1.76
N LEU A 122 1.36 11.76 3.08
CA LEU A 122 0.12 11.77 3.89
C LEU A 122 -0.69 13.05 3.66
N GLU A 123 -0.03 14.20 3.54
CA GLU A 123 -0.67 15.47 3.18
C GLU A 123 -1.29 15.40 1.77
N LYS A 124 -0.56 14.85 0.78
CA LYS A 124 -1.10 14.63 -0.56
C LYS A 124 -2.32 13.70 -0.54
N PHE A 125 -2.28 12.62 0.23
CA PHE A 125 -3.44 11.74 0.37
C PHE A 125 -4.65 12.48 0.97
N TYR A 126 -4.43 13.31 2.00
CA TYR A 126 -5.50 14.15 2.55
C TYR A 126 -6.14 15.03 1.47
N HIS A 127 -5.34 15.69 0.64
CA HIS A 127 -5.86 16.56 -0.41
C HIS A 127 -6.51 15.80 -1.57
N LEU A 128 -6.08 14.59 -1.87
CA LEU A 128 -6.66 13.73 -2.91
C LEU A 128 -7.92 13.00 -2.45
N LEU A 129 -8.17 12.89 -1.17
CA LEU A 129 -9.44 12.36 -0.68
C LEU A 129 -10.59 13.35 -0.88
N LYS A 130 -11.74 12.83 -1.26
CA LYS A 130 -13.02 13.56 -1.18
C LYS A 130 -13.38 13.82 0.27
N ASP A 131 -14.33 14.71 0.51
CA ASP A 131 -14.89 14.89 1.85
C ASP A 131 -15.53 13.57 2.32
N TYR A 132 -15.30 13.20 3.57
CA TYR A 132 -15.66 11.89 4.14
C TYR A 132 -14.96 10.69 3.51
N GLY A 133 -13.94 10.91 2.67
CA GLY A 133 -13.12 9.84 2.10
C GLY A 133 -12.28 9.12 3.15
N THR A 134 -11.97 7.86 2.88
CA THR A 134 -11.22 7.00 3.80
C THR A 134 -9.79 6.79 3.34
N LEU A 135 -8.85 6.92 4.26
CA LEU A 135 -7.46 6.48 4.10
C LEU A 135 -7.29 5.11 4.76
N ALA A 136 -6.63 4.17 4.08
CA ALA A 136 -6.29 2.85 4.62
C ALA A 136 -4.84 2.49 4.30
N ILE A 137 -3.96 2.44 5.31
CA ILE A 137 -2.54 2.14 5.14
C ILE A 137 -2.18 0.88 5.92
N ALA A 138 -1.64 -0.12 5.23
CA ALA A 138 -1.05 -1.29 5.85
C ALA A 138 0.47 -1.22 5.74
N ASP A 139 1.17 -1.23 6.87
CA ASP A 139 2.64 -1.22 6.91
C ASP A 139 3.18 -1.84 8.21
N LEU A 140 4.49 -1.91 8.35
CA LEU A 140 5.18 -2.48 9.49
C LEU A 140 5.04 -1.59 10.73
N ASP A 141 4.78 -2.19 11.89
CA ASP A 141 5.09 -1.56 13.16
C ASP A 141 6.60 -1.28 13.26
N SER A 142 6.99 -0.30 14.08
CA SER A 142 8.41 0.02 14.30
C SER A 142 9.22 -1.24 14.64
N GLU A 143 10.36 -1.39 13.96
CA GLU A 143 11.28 -2.51 14.13
C GLU A 143 12.75 -2.03 14.15
N ASP A 144 13.71 -2.92 14.35
CA ASP A 144 15.12 -2.60 14.59
C ASP A 144 16.01 -2.56 13.31
N GLY A 145 15.42 -2.49 12.13
CA GLY A 145 16.12 -2.53 10.84
C GLY A 145 16.40 -3.95 10.33
N SER A 146 15.95 -4.98 11.04
CA SER A 146 16.22 -6.37 10.67
C SER A 146 15.18 -6.99 9.73
N PHE A 147 14.13 -6.25 9.40
CA PHE A 147 13.11 -6.74 8.47
C PHE A 147 13.63 -6.84 7.04
N HIS A 148 14.32 -5.85 6.55
CA HIS A 148 14.87 -5.85 5.19
C HIS A 148 16.32 -6.34 5.15
N SER A 149 16.73 -6.95 4.04
CA SER A 149 18.14 -7.17 3.76
C SER A 149 18.78 -5.83 3.36
N ALA A 150 20.04 -5.63 3.68
CA ALA A 150 20.76 -4.40 3.34
C ALA A 150 20.59 -4.04 1.84
N GLY A 151 20.20 -2.81 1.56
CA GLY A 151 20.02 -2.29 0.19
C GLY A 151 18.65 -2.58 -0.45
N ALA A 152 17.64 -2.98 0.30
CA ALA A 152 16.28 -3.18 -0.22
C ALA A 152 15.52 -1.86 -0.50
N GLY A 153 16.12 -0.69 -0.20
CA GLY A 153 15.59 0.63 -0.55
C GLY A 153 14.61 1.20 0.47
N GLU A 154 14.52 0.60 1.64
CA GLU A 154 13.75 1.12 2.78
C GLU A 154 14.31 2.46 3.25
N LYS A 155 13.41 3.35 3.66
CA LYS A 155 13.71 4.66 4.27
C LYS A 155 13.34 4.70 5.75
N HIS A 156 12.43 3.81 6.16
CA HIS A 156 11.94 3.69 7.52
C HIS A 156 11.95 2.23 7.98
N TYR A 157 12.25 2.02 9.23
CA TYR A 157 12.17 0.71 9.90
C TYR A 157 10.82 0.54 10.59
N GLY A 158 9.76 0.55 9.75
CA GLY A 158 8.38 0.57 10.22
C GLY A 158 7.97 1.90 10.87
N PHE A 159 6.78 1.94 11.45
CA PHE A 159 6.18 3.18 11.95
C PHE A 159 5.62 3.02 13.35
N SER A 160 5.81 4.05 14.18
CA SER A 160 5.08 4.21 15.43
C SER A 160 3.63 4.57 15.12
N ARG A 161 2.69 3.78 15.64
CA ARG A 161 1.25 4.05 15.50
C ARG A 161 0.87 5.39 16.11
N GLU A 162 1.47 5.74 17.25
CA GLU A 162 1.24 7.01 17.93
C GLU A 162 1.74 8.20 17.09
N ALA A 163 2.95 8.11 16.53
CA ALA A 163 3.51 9.16 15.68
C ALA A 163 2.66 9.36 14.42
N LEU A 164 2.28 8.28 13.70
CA LEU A 164 1.41 8.36 12.53
C LEU A 164 0.04 8.94 12.89
N SER A 165 -0.53 8.55 14.04
CA SER A 165 -1.80 9.12 14.51
C SER A 165 -1.69 10.62 14.71
N GLY A 166 -0.61 11.09 15.35
CA GLY A 166 -0.37 12.53 15.55
C GLY A 166 -0.28 13.30 14.23
N ILE A 167 0.47 12.77 13.24
CA ILE A 167 0.59 13.40 11.92
C ILE A 167 -0.79 13.50 11.24
N LEU A 168 -1.55 12.40 11.21
CA LEU A 168 -2.86 12.39 10.56
C LEU A 168 -3.87 13.33 11.22
N LEU A 169 -3.92 13.38 12.56
CA LEU A 169 -4.79 14.31 13.29
C LEU A 169 -4.41 15.77 13.01
N ASN A 170 -3.11 16.08 12.93
CA ASN A 170 -2.64 17.42 12.59
C ASN A 170 -2.99 17.81 11.14
N LEU A 171 -3.05 16.86 10.21
CA LEU A 171 -3.50 17.07 8.83
C LEU A 171 -5.02 17.26 8.71
N GLY A 172 -5.79 16.97 9.76
CA GLY A 172 -7.24 17.11 9.79
C GLY A 172 -8.02 15.82 9.60
N PHE A 173 -7.36 14.68 9.58
CA PHE A 173 -8.06 13.39 9.62
C PHE A 173 -8.75 13.19 10.97
N SER A 174 -9.84 12.46 10.93
CA SER A 174 -10.60 12.00 12.10
C SER A 174 -10.65 10.47 12.15
N SER A 175 -11.13 9.93 13.27
CA SER A 175 -11.37 8.48 13.42
C SER A 175 -10.14 7.62 13.09
N VAL A 176 -8.95 8.06 13.53
CA VAL A 176 -7.70 7.32 13.30
C VAL A 176 -7.68 6.05 14.14
N ASN A 177 -7.71 4.90 13.50
CA ASN A 177 -7.74 3.59 14.14
C ASN A 177 -6.64 2.69 13.60
N PHE A 178 -6.13 1.82 14.46
CA PHE A 178 -5.14 0.81 14.10
C PHE A 178 -5.57 -0.58 14.53
N ARG A 179 -5.28 -1.57 13.70
CA ARG A 179 -5.34 -2.98 14.08
C ARG A 179 -4.18 -3.75 13.47
N THR A 180 -3.69 -4.78 14.12
CA THR A 180 -2.74 -5.71 13.53
C THR A 180 -3.50 -6.67 12.62
N VAL A 181 -3.12 -6.74 11.34
CA VAL A 181 -3.79 -7.56 10.33
C VAL A 181 -3.00 -8.79 9.92
N HIS A 182 -1.70 -8.78 10.18
CA HIS A 182 -0.81 -9.91 9.92
C HIS A 182 0.43 -9.80 10.80
N THR A 183 1.13 -10.93 10.99
CA THR A 183 2.45 -10.95 11.60
C THR A 183 3.39 -11.77 10.73
N ILE A 184 4.41 -11.11 10.18
CA ILE A 184 5.41 -11.76 9.35
C ILE A 184 6.45 -12.39 10.27
N ARG A 185 6.63 -13.71 10.17
CA ARG A 185 7.68 -14.44 10.87
C ARG A 185 8.89 -14.62 10.00
N LYS A 186 10.05 -14.24 10.50
CA LYS A 186 11.35 -14.53 9.89
C LYS A 186 12.21 -15.32 10.84
N VAL A 187 13.08 -16.15 10.25
CA VAL A 187 14.13 -16.86 10.98
C VAL A 187 15.45 -16.26 10.51
N ASP A 188 16.25 -15.76 11.42
CA ASP A 188 17.58 -15.22 11.10
C ASP A 188 18.60 -16.35 10.83
N GLU A 189 19.81 -16.00 10.41
CA GLU A 189 20.87 -16.96 10.11
C GLU A 189 21.31 -17.80 11.35
N LYS A 190 21.00 -17.33 12.54
CA LYS A 190 21.27 -18.02 13.82
C LYS A 190 20.11 -18.89 14.30
N GLY A 191 19.02 -18.97 13.51
CA GLY A 191 17.83 -19.74 13.85
C GLY A 191 16.88 -19.02 14.81
N SER A 192 17.12 -17.76 15.17
CA SER A 192 16.23 -16.98 16.03
C SER A 192 15.00 -16.53 15.25
N LYS A 193 13.83 -16.73 15.83
CA LYS A 193 12.55 -16.31 15.24
C LYS A 193 12.27 -14.87 15.63
N ARG A 194 11.87 -14.07 14.64
CA ARG A 194 11.42 -12.70 14.84
C ARG A 194 10.06 -12.51 14.23
N ASP A 195 9.19 -11.83 14.95
CA ASP A 195 7.85 -11.47 14.52
C ASP A 195 7.81 -9.98 14.18
N TYR A 196 7.26 -9.66 13.00
CA TYR A 196 7.09 -8.29 12.50
C TYR A 196 5.60 -8.06 12.27
N PRO A 197 4.92 -7.39 13.21
CA PRO A 197 3.52 -7.08 13.05
C PRO A 197 3.31 -6.09 11.89
N VAL A 198 2.25 -6.33 11.14
CA VAL A 198 1.75 -5.41 10.12
C VAL A 198 0.42 -4.84 10.60
N PHE A 199 0.37 -3.53 10.73
CA PHE A 199 -0.87 -2.84 11.07
C PHE A 199 -1.68 -2.52 9.81
N LEU A 200 -2.97 -2.32 9.99
CA LEU A 200 -3.83 -1.54 9.12
C LEU A 200 -4.29 -0.31 9.91
N LEU A 201 -3.88 0.85 9.45
CA LEU A 201 -4.39 2.14 9.85
C LEU A 201 -5.58 2.49 8.97
N THR A 202 -6.65 3.00 9.57
CA THR A 202 -7.77 3.65 8.87
C THR A 202 -8.02 5.02 9.45
N ALA A 203 -8.27 6.01 8.61
CA ALA A 203 -8.62 7.37 9.01
C ALA A 203 -9.64 7.97 8.04
N GLN A 204 -10.43 8.93 8.51
CA GLN A 204 -11.46 9.59 7.71
C GLN A 204 -11.17 11.08 7.58
N LYS A 205 -11.29 11.60 6.37
CA LYS A 205 -11.23 13.04 6.11
C LYS A 205 -12.47 13.76 6.52
#